data_d37cd7ef1961d95c177ab82cc9d1b5b4
#
_entry.id   d37cd7ef1961d95c177ab82cc9d1b5b4
#
_cell.length_a   1.000
_cell.length_b   1.000
_cell.length_c   1.000
_cell.angle_alpha   90.00
_cell.angle_beta   90.00
_cell.angle_gamma   90.00
#
_symmetry.space_group_name_H-M   'P 1'
#
loop_
_entity.id
_entity.type
_entity.pdbx_description
1 polymer ?
#
loop_
_entity_poly.entity_id
_entity_poly.type
_entity_poly.pdbx_seq_one_letter_code
_entity_poly.pdbx_strand_id
1 'polypeptide(L)'
;MRSVWIAGSVNMDVVATAARHPQIGETVVGREVFFFPGGKGANQAVAAAKLGAPTALIGKVGYDAFGRELRQFLAAQNVGLKFLRDTAEARTGTAVITVADADNSIVVIPGANALLSERDVAEPALATGDVAVSQFEIPLPTVTAFFSRARSAGAMTPQSGAGRGVRPRLARPRGHPRSQRDRA
;
A
#
# COMPACT_ATOMS: atom_id res chain seq x y z
N MET A 1 27.64 4.64 0.72
CA MET A 1 26.85 3.38 0.73
C MET A 1 25.60 3.63 -0.11
N ARG A 2 25.19 2.69 -0.95
CA ARG A 2 23.99 2.85 -1.78
C ARG A 2 22.74 2.60 -0.95
N SER A 3 21.75 3.46 -1.05
CA SER A 3 20.51 3.37 -0.28
C SER A 3 19.34 2.90 -1.14
N VAL A 4 18.38 2.23 -0.51
CA VAL A 4 17.09 1.88 -1.13
C VAL A 4 16.06 2.89 -0.67
N TRP A 5 15.46 3.61 -1.61
CA TRP A 5 14.42 4.59 -1.40
C TRP A 5 13.09 4.03 -1.87
N ILE A 6 12.13 3.97 -0.99
CA ILE A 6 10.81 3.41 -1.30
C ILE A 6 9.75 4.48 -1.09
N ALA A 7 9.07 4.89 -2.16
CA ALA A 7 7.88 5.72 -2.09
C ALA A 7 6.66 4.81 -2.23
N GLY A 8 5.87 4.66 -1.15
CA GLY A 8 4.79 3.68 -1.20
C GLY A 8 3.85 3.66 -0.01
N SER A 9 2.91 2.74 -0.08
CA SER A 9 1.84 2.55 0.87
C SER A 9 2.30 1.95 2.19
N VAL A 10 1.61 2.38 3.24
CA VAL A 10 1.72 1.84 4.61
C VAL A 10 0.31 1.57 5.11
N ASN A 11 0.00 0.32 5.42
CA ASN A 11 -1.34 -0.10 5.82
C ASN A 11 -1.31 -0.88 7.14
N MET A 12 -2.43 -0.85 7.85
CA MET A 12 -2.76 -1.88 8.82
C MET A 12 -3.70 -2.88 8.15
N ASP A 13 -3.29 -4.13 8.07
CA ASP A 13 -4.12 -5.22 7.56
C ASP A 13 -4.92 -5.80 8.72
N VAL A 14 -6.25 -5.66 8.65
CA VAL A 14 -7.22 -6.17 9.61
C VAL A 14 -7.79 -7.47 9.04
N VAL A 15 -7.36 -8.60 9.60
CA VAL A 15 -7.69 -9.93 9.09
C VAL A 15 -8.69 -10.61 10.00
N ALA A 16 -9.91 -10.83 9.50
CA ALA A 16 -10.93 -11.61 10.19
C ALA A 16 -11.01 -13.01 9.59
N THR A 17 -11.03 -14.05 10.44
CA THR A 17 -11.20 -15.42 10.00
C THR A 17 -12.62 -15.91 10.28
N ALA A 18 -13.20 -16.64 9.34
CA ALA A 18 -14.53 -17.24 9.45
C ALA A 18 -14.57 -18.65 8.82
N ALA A 19 -15.65 -19.38 9.06
CA ALA A 19 -15.84 -20.69 8.44
C ALA A 19 -16.15 -20.57 6.93
N ARG A 20 -16.87 -19.52 6.54
CA ARG A 20 -17.21 -19.16 5.15
C ARG A 20 -17.37 -17.67 4.99
N HIS A 21 -17.35 -17.20 3.77
CA HIS A 21 -17.66 -15.79 3.47
C HIS A 21 -19.16 -15.49 3.68
N PRO A 22 -19.50 -14.30 4.25
CA PRO A 22 -20.89 -13.86 4.33
C PRO A 22 -21.44 -13.54 2.94
N GLN A 23 -22.72 -13.86 2.72
CA GLN A 23 -23.46 -13.36 1.56
C GLN A 23 -23.98 -11.95 1.82
N ILE A 24 -24.46 -11.28 0.76
CA ILE A 24 -25.06 -9.94 0.89
C ILE A 24 -26.26 -9.99 1.86
N GLY A 25 -26.20 -9.15 2.89
CA GLY A 25 -27.25 -9.07 3.92
C GLY A 25 -27.12 -10.13 5.03
N GLU A 26 -26.08 -10.95 5.00
CA GLU A 26 -25.86 -11.99 5.99
C GLU A 26 -24.85 -11.57 7.07
N THR A 27 -25.09 -12.06 8.30
CA THR A 27 -24.10 -11.99 9.40
C THR A 27 -23.53 -13.39 9.65
N VAL A 28 -22.21 -13.50 9.60
CA VAL A 28 -21.48 -14.74 9.92
C VAL A 28 -20.65 -14.51 11.18
N VAL A 29 -20.67 -15.48 12.11
CA VAL A 29 -19.80 -15.42 13.28
C VAL A 29 -18.39 -15.76 12.87
N GLY A 30 -17.45 -14.83 13.09
CA GLY A 30 -16.02 -15.03 12.89
C GLY A 30 -15.38 -15.86 14.00
N ARG A 31 -14.13 -16.26 13.81
CA ARG A 31 -13.32 -16.99 14.80
C ARG A 31 -12.36 -16.07 15.53
N GLU A 32 -11.58 -15.30 14.75
CA GLU A 32 -10.51 -14.45 15.28
C GLU A 32 -10.33 -13.22 14.41
N VAL A 33 -9.72 -12.18 14.98
CA VAL A 33 -9.26 -10.99 14.28
C VAL A 33 -7.78 -10.75 14.59
N PHE A 34 -7.01 -10.46 13.55
CA PHE A 34 -5.59 -10.14 13.66
C PHE A 34 -5.31 -8.79 13.01
N PHE A 35 -4.25 -8.14 13.50
CA PHE A 35 -3.74 -6.88 12.97
C PHE A 35 -2.30 -7.11 12.52
N PHE A 36 -2.02 -6.87 11.25
CA PHE A 36 -0.68 -7.04 10.69
C PHE A 36 -0.19 -5.74 10.05
N PRO A 37 1.05 -5.31 10.35
CA PRO A 37 1.71 -4.28 9.56
C PRO A 37 1.80 -4.73 8.09
N GLY A 38 1.27 -3.91 7.19
CA GLY A 38 1.17 -4.20 5.76
C GLY A 38 1.38 -2.96 4.89
N GLY A 39 0.89 -3.05 3.67
CA GLY A 39 1.15 -2.09 2.60
C GLY A 39 2.38 -2.48 1.77
N LYS A 40 2.26 -2.41 0.44
CA LYS A 40 3.34 -2.86 -0.47
C LYS A 40 4.63 -2.06 -0.27
N GLY A 41 4.53 -0.74 0.02
CA GLY A 41 5.68 0.09 0.31
C GLY A 41 6.39 -0.34 1.58
N ALA A 42 5.65 -0.51 2.68
CA ALA A 42 6.19 -0.93 3.95
C ALA A 42 6.82 -2.33 3.86
N ASN A 43 6.15 -3.28 3.21
CA ASN A 43 6.67 -4.65 3.04
C ASN A 43 7.98 -4.68 2.27
N GLN A 44 8.12 -3.89 1.20
CA GLN A 44 9.36 -3.78 0.43
C GLN A 44 10.47 -3.09 1.22
N ALA A 45 10.13 -2.07 2.03
CA ALA A 45 11.08 -1.40 2.89
C ALA A 45 11.66 -2.36 3.94
N VAL A 46 10.80 -3.12 4.61
CA VAL A 46 11.20 -4.14 5.57
C VAL A 46 12.07 -5.22 4.92
N ALA A 47 11.68 -5.69 3.72
CA ALA A 47 12.47 -6.69 3.00
C ALA A 47 13.88 -6.17 2.65
N ALA A 48 14.00 -4.95 2.13
CA ALA A 48 15.28 -4.34 1.80
C ALA A 48 16.16 -4.13 3.05
N ALA A 49 15.58 -3.64 4.13
CA ALA A 49 16.28 -3.44 5.40
C ALA A 49 16.79 -4.78 5.99
N LYS A 50 15.96 -5.84 5.95
CA LYS A 50 16.36 -7.19 6.40
C LYS A 50 17.48 -7.81 5.56
N LEU A 51 17.61 -7.41 4.30
CA LEU A 51 18.73 -7.80 3.45
C LEU A 51 20.00 -6.95 3.69
N GLY A 52 19.98 -6.07 4.69
CA GLY A 52 21.13 -5.25 5.08
C GLY A 52 21.31 -3.97 4.24
N ALA A 53 20.38 -3.61 3.38
CA ALA A 53 20.46 -2.37 2.63
C ALA A 53 20.03 -1.18 3.51
N PRO A 54 20.77 -0.05 3.52
CA PRO A 54 20.28 1.20 4.09
C PRO A 54 18.98 1.59 3.37
N THR A 55 17.87 1.60 4.09
CA THR A 55 16.54 1.75 3.49
C THR A 55 15.79 2.92 4.11
N ALA A 56 15.17 3.75 3.29
CA ALA A 56 14.28 4.84 3.70
C ALA A 56 12.91 4.70 3.04
N LEU A 57 11.85 4.89 3.84
CA LEU A 57 10.47 4.88 3.39
C LEU A 57 9.92 6.30 3.30
N ILE A 58 9.41 6.66 2.13
CA ILE A 58 8.65 7.86 1.84
C ILE A 58 7.18 7.44 1.81
N GLY A 59 6.40 7.89 2.76
CA GLY A 59 5.02 7.47 2.91
C GLY A 59 4.22 8.43 3.78
N LYS A 60 2.95 8.12 3.98
CA LYS A 60 2.07 8.91 4.82
C LYS A 60 1.16 8.00 5.64
N VAL A 61 1.02 8.29 6.94
CA VAL A 61 0.12 7.59 7.86
C VAL A 61 -0.80 8.61 8.54
N GLY A 62 -1.93 8.16 9.04
CA GLY A 62 -2.84 8.99 9.84
C GLY A 62 -2.28 9.26 11.23
N TYR A 63 -2.73 10.35 11.84
CA TYR A 63 -2.44 10.64 13.25
C TYR A 63 -3.36 9.82 14.16
N ASP A 64 -3.23 8.48 14.10
CA ASP A 64 -4.08 7.51 14.79
C ASP A 64 -3.28 6.35 15.41
N ALA A 65 -3.97 5.39 16.02
CA ALA A 65 -3.34 4.26 16.69
C ALA A 65 -2.55 3.38 15.69
N PHE A 66 -3.11 3.14 14.50
CA PHE A 66 -2.45 2.34 13.47
C PHE A 66 -1.19 3.02 12.95
N GLY A 67 -1.21 4.34 12.73
CA GLY A 67 -0.03 5.10 12.32
C GLY A 67 1.11 5.00 13.32
N ARG A 68 0.80 5.10 14.63
CA ARG A 68 1.80 4.93 15.70
C ARG A 68 2.39 3.52 15.73
N GLU A 69 1.56 2.51 15.66
CA GLU A 69 1.98 1.10 15.69
C GLU A 69 2.86 0.76 14.48
N LEU A 70 2.46 1.18 13.28
CA LEU A 70 3.22 0.98 12.05
C LEU A 70 4.59 1.67 12.10
N ARG A 71 4.68 2.88 12.67
CA ARG A 71 5.97 3.55 12.88
C ARG A 71 6.87 2.77 13.81
N GLN A 72 6.34 2.28 14.94
CA GLN A 72 7.12 1.49 15.89
C GLN A 72 7.62 0.19 15.24
N PHE A 73 6.74 -0.50 14.52
CA PHE A 73 7.12 -1.71 13.79
C PHE A 73 8.23 -1.45 12.77
N LEU A 74 8.06 -0.45 11.90
CA LEU A 74 9.03 -0.12 10.85
C LEU A 74 10.38 0.31 11.42
N ALA A 75 10.39 1.10 12.50
CA ALA A 75 11.61 1.48 13.21
C ALA A 75 12.34 0.26 13.77
N ALA A 76 11.61 -0.69 14.37
CA ALA A 76 12.17 -1.95 14.88
C ALA A 76 12.76 -2.85 13.76
N GLN A 77 12.33 -2.66 12.51
CA GLN A 77 12.88 -3.33 11.33
C GLN A 77 14.05 -2.54 10.68
N ASN A 78 14.59 -1.52 11.34
CA ASN A 78 15.67 -0.65 10.83
C ASN A 78 15.32 0.10 9.53
N VAL A 79 14.07 0.41 9.29
CA VAL A 79 13.64 1.26 8.18
C VAL A 79 13.80 2.73 8.58
N GLY A 80 14.46 3.53 7.75
CA GLY A 80 14.58 4.97 7.93
C GLY A 80 13.24 5.68 7.73
N LEU A 81 12.72 6.36 8.76
CA LEU A 81 11.38 6.95 8.81
C LEU A 81 11.36 8.48 8.69
N LYS A 82 12.50 9.10 8.35
CA LYS A 82 12.58 10.57 8.22
C LYS A 82 11.52 11.15 7.28
N PHE A 83 11.13 10.40 6.25
CA PHE A 83 10.18 10.82 5.21
C PHE A 83 8.83 10.09 5.30
N LEU A 84 8.57 9.38 6.40
CA LEU A 84 7.24 8.91 6.71
C LEU A 84 6.50 10.02 7.47
N ARG A 85 5.49 10.64 6.85
CA ARG A 85 4.77 11.79 7.40
C ARG A 85 3.49 11.38 8.09
N ASP A 86 3.11 12.10 9.13
CA ASP A 86 1.78 12.00 9.74
C ASP A 86 0.83 13.03 9.12
N THR A 87 -0.46 12.68 9.04
CA THR A 87 -1.51 13.61 8.62
C THR A 87 -2.75 13.49 9.51
N ALA A 88 -3.38 14.63 9.78
CA ALA A 88 -4.69 14.68 10.44
C ALA A 88 -5.87 14.63 9.44
N GLU A 89 -5.59 14.77 8.13
CA GLU A 89 -6.61 14.87 7.08
C GLU A 89 -7.23 13.51 6.72
N ALA A 90 -6.53 12.42 7.00
CA ALA A 90 -7.03 11.07 6.76
C ALA A 90 -6.49 10.09 7.79
N ARG A 91 -7.21 9.00 7.99
CA ARG A 91 -6.73 7.86 8.80
C ARG A 91 -5.66 7.09 8.05
N THR A 92 -4.89 6.30 8.78
CA THR A 92 -3.91 5.36 8.22
C THR A 92 -4.58 4.41 7.23
N GLY A 93 -3.89 4.10 6.13
CA GLY A 93 -4.34 3.12 5.15
C GLY A 93 -4.65 1.78 5.82
N THR A 94 -5.72 1.13 5.41
CA THR A 94 -6.20 -0.12 6.02
C THR A 94 -6.65 -1.08 4.93
N ALA A 95 -6.29 -2.36 5.06
CA ALA A 95 -6.90 -3.43 4.30
C ALA A 95 -7.79 -4.26 5.24
N VAL A 96 -9.06 -4.39 4.92
CA VAL A 96 -9.98 -5.28 5.63
C VAL A 96 -10.05 -6.58 4.86
N ILE A 97 -9.61 -7.65 5.50
CA ILE A 97 -9.40 -8.95 4.85
C ILE A 97 -10.26 -9.99 5.57
N THR A 98 -11.13 -10.65 4.84
CA THR A 98 -11.83 -11.84 5.33
C THR A 98 -11.18 -13.08 4.75
N VAL A 99 -10.78 -14.01 5.63
CA VAL A 99 -10.21 -15.31 5.24
C VAL A 99 -11.21 -16.40 5.60
N ALA A 100 -11.67 -17.12 4.60
CA ALA A 100 -12.63 -18.22 4.74
C ALA A 100 -12.55 -19.15 3.51
N ASP A 101 -12.96 -20.40 3.63
CA ASP A 101 -13.05 -21.37 2.51
C ASP A 101 -11.72 -21.51 1.71
N ALA A 102 -10.58 -21.39 2.39
CA ALA A 102 -9.24 -21.40 1.79
C ALA A 102 -8.99 -20.27 0.76
N ASP A 103 -9.78 -19.18 0.81
CA ASP A 103 -9.66 -18.00 -0.03
C ASP A 103 -9.79 -16.73 0.80
N ASN A 104 -9.61 -15.56 0.18
CA ASN A 104 -9.77 -14.29 0.85
C ASN A 104 -10.59 -13.28 0.03
N SER A 105 -11.20 -12.34 0.73
CA SER A 105 -11.76 -11.13 0.16
C SER A 105 -11.15 -9.91 0.84
N ILE A 106 -10.80 -8.89 0.05
CA ILE A 106 -10.05 -7.74 0.55
C ILE A 106 -10.73 -6.45 0.11
N VAL A 107 -10.95 -5.56 1.08
CA VAL A 107 -11.34 -4.17 0.83
C VAL A 107 -10.17 -3.28 1.26
N VAL A 108 -9.60 -2.55 0.31
CA VAL A 108 -8.51 -1.61 0.57
C VAL A 108 -9.06 -0.21 0.74
N ILE A 109 -8.74 0.42 1.85
CA ILE A 109 -9.01 1.82 2.16
C ILE A 109 -7.68 2.56 2.10
N PRO A 110 -7.39 3.37 1.06
CA PRO A 110 -6.10 4.03 0.90
C PRO A 110 -5.75 4.96 2.05
N GLY A 111 -6.74 5.68 2.60
CA GLY A 111 -6.52 6.62 3.70
C GLY A 111 -5.40 7.61 3.41
N ALA A 112 -4.47 7.78 4.35
CA ALA A 112 -3.33 8.69 4.23
C ALA A 112 -2.43 8.41 3.01
N ASN A 113 -2.38 7.17 2.51
CA ASN A 113 -1.60 6.85 1.29
C ASN A 113 -2.08 7.65 0.07
N ALA A 114 -3.40 7.91 -0.02
CA ALA A 114 -3.97 8.71 -1.12
C ALA A 114 -3.54 10.19 -1.07
N LEU A 115 -3.04 10.67 0.07
CA LEU A 115 -2.58 12.04 0.28
C LEU A 115 -1.07 12.21 0.06
N LEU A 116 -0.35 11.13 -0.28
CA LEU A 116 1.07 11.25 -0.60
C LEU A 116 1.24 12.04 -1.90
N SER A 117 1.98 13.13 -1.85
CA SER A 117 2.09 14.12 -2.91
C SER A 117 3.46 14.16 -3.57
N GLU A 118 3.56 14.84 -4.69
CA GLU A 118 4.83 15.12 -5.36
C GLU A 118 5.81 15.90 -4.48
N ARG A 119 5.31 16.72 -3.55
CA ARG A 119 6.15 17.46 -2.58
C ARG A 119 6.84 16.51 -1.61
N ASP A 120 6.13 15.48 -1.15
CA ASP A 120 6.67 14.50 -0.21
C ASP A 120 7.85 13.70 -0.81
N VAL A 121 7.81 13.43 -2.12
CA VAL A 121 8.88 12.73 -2.84
C VAL A 121 9.96 13.69 -3.38
N ALA A 122 9.77 15.00 -3.26
CA ALA A 122 10.74 16.01 -3.68
C ALA A 122 11.84 16.23 -2.62
N GLU A 123 11.56 16.01 -1.34
CA GLU A 123 12.48 16.29 -0.23
C GLU A 123 13.69 15.33 -0.15
N PRO A 124 13.57 14.02 -0.40
CA PRO A 124 14.69 13.10 -0.29
C PRO A 124 15.82 13.43 -1.26
N ALA A 125 17.05 13.44 -0.76
CA ALA A 125 18.23 13.62 -1.58
C ALA A 125 18.73 12.26 -2.13
N LEU A 126 18.17 11.84 -3.27
CA LEU A 126 18.65 10.67 -3.99
C LEU A 126 20.00 10.94 -4.63
N ALA A 127 20.84 9.91 -4.67
CA ALA A 127 22.20 9.99 -5.22
C ALA A 127 22.43 8.93 -6.31
N THR A 128 23.48 9.13 -7.11
CA THR A 128 23.90 8.17 -8.12
C THR A 128 24.18 6.79 -7.50
N GLY A 129 23.54 5.80 -8.04
CA GLY A 129 23.66 4.40 -7.63
C GLY A 129 22.71 3.99 -6.49
N ASP A 130 21.91 4.91 -5.92
CA ASP A 130 20.76 4.53 -5.08
C ASP A 130 19.75 3.72 -5.89
N VAL A 131 18.85 3.02 -5.19
CA VAL A 131 17.76 2.27 -5.80
C VAL A 131 16.43 2.91 -5.39
N ALA A 132 15.60 3.28 -6.36
CA ALA A 132 14.27 3.86 -6.14
C ALA A 132 13.19 2.83 -6.50
N VAL A 133 12.29 2.53 -5.56
CA VAL A 133 11.20 1.56 -5.72
C VAL A 133 9.86 2.21 -5.37
N SER A 134 8.83 1.92 -6.15
CA SER A 134 7.46 2.35 -5.87
C SER A 134 6.44 1.35 -6.40
N GLN A 135 5.18 1.48 -5.97
CA GLN A 135 4.05 0.62 -6.34
C GLN A 135 2.84 1.51 -6.68
N PHE A 136 1.74 0.89 -7.14
CA PHE A 136 0.52 1.61 -7.56
C PHE A 136 -0.54 1.72 -6.46
N GLU A 137 -0.13 1.78 -5.18
CA GLU A 137 -1.03 2.00 -4.04
C GLU A 137 -0.95 3.43 -3.48
N ILE A 138 -0.21 4.31 -4.16
CA ILE A 138 -0.15 5.75 -3.92
C ILE A 138 -0.50 6.49 -5.22
N PRO A 139 -0.77 7.81 -5.19
CA PRO A 139 -1.17 8.55 -6.38
C PRO A 139 -0.16 8.43 -7.52
N LEU A 140 -0.64 8.12 -8.72
CA LEU A 140 0.21 7.93 -9.90
C LEU A 140 1.08 9.15 -10.26
N PRO A 141 0.61 10.41 -10.11
CA PRO A 141 1.47 11.59 -10.27
C PRO A 141 2.68 11.56 -9.33
N THR A 142 2.49 11.16 -8.07
CA THR A 142 3.56 11.02 -7.08
C THR A 142 4.58 9.96 -7.48
N VAL A 143 4.11 8.79 -7.96
CA VAL A 143 4.98 7.73 -8.49
C VAL A 143 5.82 8.25 -9.66
N THR A 144 5.17 8.97 -10.59
CA THR A 144 5.83 9.54 -11.77
C THR A 144 6.89 10.57 -11.39
N ALA A 145 6.57 11.48 -10.46
CA ALA A 145 7.50 12.48 -9.94
C ALA A 145 8.70 11.83 -9.25
N PHE A 146 8.45 10.82 -8.40
CA PHE A 146 9.49 10.08 -7.70
C PHE A 146 10.49 9.43 -8.67
N PHE A 147 10.01 8.68 -9.67
CA PHE A 147 10.90 8.04 -10.64
C PHE A 147 11.60 9.05 -11.59
N SER A 148 10.95 10.17 -11.92
CA SER A 148 11.58 11.24 -12.66
C SER A 148 12.81 11.80 -11.92
N ARG A 149 12.64 12.10 -10.63
CA ARG A 149 13.72 12.57 -9.76
C ARG A 149 14.82 11.52 -9.59
N ALA A 150 14.46 10.27 -9.39
CA ALA A 150 15.40 9.18 -9.26
C ALA A 150 16.31 9.08 -10.51
N ARG A 151 15.72 9.14 -11.70
CA ARG A 151 16.48 9.15 -12.95
C ARG A 151 17.39 10.36 -13.07
N SER A 152 16.92 11.55 -12.74
CA SER A 152 17.72 12.78 -12.77
C SER A 152 18.90 12.75 -11.79
N ALA A 153 18.77 12.03 -10.68
CA ALA A 153 19.82 11.83 -9.69
C ALA A 153 20.79 10.68 -10.05
N GLY A 154 20.55 9.94 -11.13
CA GLY A 154 21.32 8.76 -11.49
C GLY A 154 21.07 7.54 -10.62
N ALA A 155 19.93 7.52 -9.92
CA ALA A 155 19.49 6.35 -9.16
C ALA A 155 18.93 5.26 -10.10
N MET A 156 19.12 4.00 -9.72
CA MET A 156 18.55 2.86 -10.42
C MET A 156 17.04 2.77 -10.13
N THR A 157 16.26 2.60 -11.18
CA THR A 157 14.84 2.29 -11.06
C THR A 157 14.61 0.87 -11.58
N PRO A 158 13.78 0.03 -10.95
CA PRO A 158 13.41 -1.24 -11.54
C PRO A 158 12.84 -0.96 -12.94
N GLN A 159 13.44 -1.50 -13.96
CA GLN A 159 12.79 -1.54 -15.26
C GLN A 159 11.62 -2.51 -15.11
N SER A 160 10.40 -1.98 -15.02
CA SER A 160 9.25 -2.75 -15.46
C SER A 160 9.58 -3.08 -16.92
N GLY A 161 9.88 -4.36 -17.19
CA GLY A 161 10.06 -4.81 -18.57
C GLY A 161 8.94 -4.21 -19.38
N ALA A 162 9.27 -3.55 -20.49
CA ALA A 162 8.38 -2.70 -21.27
C ALA A 162 7.06 -3.41 -21.57
N GLY A 163 6.18 -3.41 -20.60
CA GLY A 163 4.79 -3.80 -20.74
C GLY A 163 4.13 -2.73 -21.59
N ARG A 164 3.98 -2.99 -22.86
CA ARG A 164 3.05 -2.28 -23.73
C ARG A 164 1.76 -2.09 -22.93
N GLY A 165 1.43 -0.83 -22.67
CA GLY A 165 0.22 -0.31 -22.04
C GLY A 165 -0.75 -1.32 -21.48
N VAL A 166 -0.61 -1.68 -20.20
CA VAL A 166 -1.71 -2.26 -19.45
C VAL A 166 -2.72 -1.12 -19.19
N ARG A 167 -3.66 -0.96 -20.10
CA ARG A 167 -4.87 -0.18 -19.80
C ARG A 167 -5.59 -0.95 -18.67
N PRO A 168 -5.90 -0.33 -17.52
CA PRO A 168 -6.77 -0.96 -16.55
C PRO A 168 -8.09 -1.30 -17.26
N ARG A 169 -8.40 -2.55 -17.42
CA ARG A 169 -9.77 -2.96 -17.75
C ARG A 169 -10.60 -2.66 -16.49
N LEU A 170 -11.23 -1.51 -16.48
CA LEU A 170 -12.35 -1.28 -15.59
C LEU A 170 -13.36 -2.40 -15.87
N ALA A 171 -13.52 -3.30 -14.91
CA ALA A 171 -14.54 -4.33 -14.98
C ALA A 171 -15.88 -3.61 -15.11
N ARG A 172 -16.55 -3.82 -16.24
CA ARG A 172 -17.94 -3.37 -16.40
C ARG A 172 -18.75 -4.06 -15.30
N PRO A 173 -19.61 -3.35 -14.57
CA PRO A 173 -20.51 -3.99 -13.62
C PRO A 173 -21.33 -5.02 -14.42
N ARG A 174 -21.27 -6.27 -13.99
CA ARG A 174 -22.14 -7.33 -14.52
C ARG A 174 -23.57 -6.91 -14.19
N GLY A 175 -24.39 -6.68 -15.22
CA GLY A 175 -25.79 -6.35 -15.05
C GLY A 175 -26.46 -7.40 -14.18
N HIS A 176 -27.23 -6.95 -13.19
CA HIS A 176 -28.08 -7.81 -12.40
C HIS A 176 -28.96 -8.62 -13.33
N PRO A 177 -29.11 -9.95 -13.14
CA PRO A 177 -30.15 -10.70 -13.80
C PRO A 177 -31.50 -10.13 -13.35
N ARG A 178 -32.31 -9.67 -14.28
CA ARG A 178 -33.70 -9.24 -14.02
C ARG A 178 -34.45 -10.42 -13.37
N SER A 179 -35.03 -10.16 -12.21
CA SER A 179 -35.88 -11.11 -11.52
C SER A 179 -37.06 -11.50 -12.42
N GLN A 180 -37.32 -12.79 -12.54
CA GLN A 180 -38.49 -13.35 -13.20
C GLN A 180 -39.78 -13.11 -12.38
N ARG A 181 -40.18 -11.87 -12.17
CA ARG A 181 -41.46 -11.55 -11.54
C ARG A 181 -42.24 -10.49 -12.31
N ASP A 182 -42.40 -10.68 -13.60
CA ASP A 182 -43.39 -9.94 -14.41
C ASP A 182 -43.82 -10.81 -15.59
N ARG A 183 -44.49 -11.91 -15.28
CA ARG A 183 -45.39 -12.62 -16.18
C ARG A 183 -46.53 -13.20 -15.34
N ALA A 184 -47.59 -12.46 -15.20
CA ALA A 184 -48.97 -12.89 -14.99
C ALA A 184 -49.89 -11.83 -15.61
#